data_ce3d64641ccb5e6bf37b7d07ef8877dc
#
_entry.id   ce3d64641ccb5e6bf37b7d07ef8877dc
#
_cell.length_a   1.000
_cell.length_b   1.000
_cell.length_c   1.000
_cell.angle_alpha   90.00
_cell.angle_beta   90.00
_cell.angle_gamma   90.00
#
_symmetry.space_group_name_H-M   'P 1'
#
loop_
_entity.id
_entity.type
_entity.pdbx_description
1 polymer ?
#
loop_
_entity_poly.entity_id
_entity_poly.type
_entity_poly.pdbx_seq_one_letter_code
_entity_poly.pdbx_strand_id
1 'polypeptide(L)'
;MPTDAESSATKVILGCSKCGATLPDEAQFCLKCGKPVSQPPKQPVVVEKPLRDLPLRPVKKRRVFLWASLAILIGGILWATTSDNPYAQGIQEMVGWKHDQTILETPFSIAPHNFRYYKFDLPEGSMNVAIVGQFTASGPDRKVPKAKKNGAADDGEDNDVEVYVLSEPAFAVWQNGYATNSVYESGRVSQGNMQSELPAGAGVYYLVFSNKFSTKDPKKINATVLLRYKSWLPESFRKMKERFWNWVGL
;
A
#
# COMPACT_ATOMS: atom_id res chain seq x y z
N MET A 1 -12.09 50.19 8.66
CA MET A 1 -11.63 51.59 8.79
C MET A 1 -10.63 51.81 7.70
N PRO A 2 -10.95 52.53 6.63
CA PRO A 2 -10.00 52.91 5.58
C PRO A 2 -9.39 54.23 5.98
N THR A 3 -8.07 54.32 5.94
CA THR A 3 -7.31 55.54 6.14
C THR A 3 -7.11 56.23 4.79
N ASP A 4 -7.74 57.40 4.66
CA ASP A 4 -7.60 58.30 3.55
C ASP A 4 -6.18 58.88 3.51
N ALA A 5 -5.45 58.56 2.44
CA ALA A 5 -4.19 59.21 2.11
C ALA A 5 -4.48 60.40 1.22
N GLU A 6 -4.53 61.57 1.84
CA GLU A 6 -4.73 62.88 1.22
C GLU A 6 -3.48 63.26 0.40
N SER A 7 -3.63 63.25 -0.93
CA SER A 7 -2.60 63.62 -1.89
C SER A 7 -2.50 65.17 -1.92
N SER A 8 -1.53 65.73 -1.24
CA SER A 8 -1.16 67.14 -1.31
C SER A 8 -0.58 67.48 -2.70
N ALA A 9 -1.41 67.92 -3.61
CA ALA A 9 -0.94 68.52 -4.87
C ALA A 9 -0.21 69.86 -4.60
N THR A 10 1.10 69.87 -4.75
CA THR A 10 1.92 71.05 -4.64
C THR A 10 1.61 71.98 -5.83
N LYS A 11 0.85 73.05 -5.56
CA LYS A 11 0.49 74.07 -6.57
C LYS A 11 1.71 74.93 -6.89
N VAL A 12 2.27 74.74 -8.07
CA VAL A 12 3.39 75.54 -8.59
C VAL A 12 2.87 76.89 -9.07
N ILE A 13 3.19 77.97 -8.38
CA ILE A 13 2.80 79.32 -8.76
C ILE A 13 3.85 79.86 -9.74
N LEU A 14 3.48 79.97 -11.02
CA LEU A 14 4.32 80.49 -12.08
C LEU A 14 4.28 82.04 -12.09
N GLY A 15 5.45 82.69 -11.91
CA GLY A 15 5.61 84.13 -12.00
C GLY A 15 6.11 84.62 -13.41
N CYS A 16 5.65 85.73 -13.87
CA CYS A 16 6.15 86.30 -15.12
C CYS A 16 7.60 86.74 -14.95
N SER A 17 8.49 86.27 -15.84
CA SER A 17 9.94 86.57 -15.80
C SER A 17 10.30 88.02 -16.09
N LYS A 18 9.35 88.88 -16.61
CA LYS A 18 9.57 90.27 -16.92
C LYS A 18 9.04 91.21 -15.85
N CYS A 19 7.89 90.94 -15.24
CA CYS A 19 7.25 91.88 -14.30
C CYS A 19 6.88 91.25 -12.95
N GLY A 20 7.21 90.01 -12.68
CA GLY A 20 6.92 89.28 -11.44
C GLY A 20 5.46 89.02 -11.10
N ALA A 21 4.52 89.34 -12.01
CA ALA A 21 3.10 89.06 -11.79
C ALA A 21 2.79 87.61 -11.76
N THR A 22 1.95 87.13 -10.80
CA THR A 22 1.46 85.75 -10.76
C THR A 22 0.59 85.42 -11.93
N LEU A 23 0.88 84.29 -12.55
CA LEU A 23 0.20 83.82 -13.78
C LEU A 23 -0.70 82.64 -13.43
N PRO A 24 -1.92 82.55 -13.99
CA PRO A 24 -2.69 81.32 -13.87
C PRO A 24 -2.04 80.21 -14.70
N ASP A 25 -2.26 78.96 -14.25
CA ASP A 25 -1.55 77.74 -14.73
C ASP A 25 -1.60 77.55 -16.27
N GLU A 26 -2.50 78.18 -17.00
CA GLU A 26 -2.65 78.03 -18.45
C GLU A 26 -2.41 79.35 -19.26
N ALA A 27 -1.82 80.37 -18.63
CA ALA A 27 -1.62 81.66 -19.27
C ALA A 27 -0.57 81.54 -20.37
N GLN A 28 -0.98 81.85 -21.64
CA GLN A 28 -0.07 81.95 -22.78
C GLN A 28 0.63 83.33 -22.84
N PHE A 29 0.04 84.32 -22.22
CA PHE A 29 0.59 85.71 -22.16
C PHE A 29 0.37 86.35 -20.81
N CYS A 30 1.31 87.14 -20.34
CA CYS A 30 1.15 87.87 -19.08
C CYS A 30 0.13 88.99 -19.27
N LEU A 31 -1.00 89.00 -18.59
CA LEU A 31 -2.06 90.02 -18.69
C LEU A 31 -1.58 91.39 -18.23
N LYS A 32 -0.49 91.54 -17.51
CA LYS A 32 0.04 92.81 -16.99
C LYS A 32 1.03 93.49 -17.96
N CYS A 33 1.86 92.70 -18.71
CA CYS A 33 2.94 93.28 -19.54
C CYS A 33 2.95 92.71 -20.97
N GLY A 34 1.97 91.88 -21.38
CA GLY A 34 1.82 91.32 -22.69
C GLY A 34 2.91 90.32 -23.16
N LYS A 35 3.87 90.00 -22.32
CA LYS A 35 4.95 89.08 -22.72
C LYS A 35 4.44 87.64 -22.83
N PRO A 36 4.78 86.95 -23.91
CA PRO A 36 4.46 85.55 -24.01
C PRO A 36 5.17 84.73 -22.91
N VAL A 37 4.45 83.82 -22.26
CA VAL A 37 4.98 82.91 -21.21
C VAL A 37 5.51 81.69 -21.95
N SER A 38 6.82 81.47 -21.93
CA SER A 38 7.42 80.25 -22.44
C SER A 38 7.01 79.11 -21.53
N GLN A 39 6.10 78.28 -21.96
CA GLN A 39 5.78 77.05 -21.30
C GLN A 39 7.04 76.15 -21.29
N PRO A 40 7.40 75.49 -20.16
CA PRO A 40 8.45 74.52 -20.21
C PRO A 40 8.06 73.44 -21.25
N PRO A 41 9.04 72.91 -22.02
CA PRO A 41 8.75 71.91 -23.04
C PRO A 41 7.98 70.79 -22.36
N LYS A 42 6.82 70.41 -22.92
CA LYS A 42 6.07 69.23 -22.50
C LYS A 42 7.03 68.07 -22.55
N GLN A 43 7.30 67.52 -21.40
CA GLN A 43 8.09 66.28 -21.32
C GLN A 43 7.49 65.28 -22.28
N PRO A 44 8.32 64.57 -23.08
CA PRO A 44 7.79 63.56 -23.97
C PRO A 44 7.01 62.55 -23.10
N VAL A 45 5.75 62.35 -23.42
CA VAL A 45 4.93 61.29 -22.85
C VAL A 45 5.71 60.01 -23.09
N VAL A 46 6.30 59.46 -22.03
CA VAL A 46 6.86 58.09 -22.06
C VAL A 46 5.65 57.22 -22.31
N VAL A 47 5.42 56.87 -23.58
CA VAL A 47 4.48 55.80 -23.93
C VAL A 47 5.04 54.57 -23.27
N GLU A 48 4.48 54.17 -22.09
CA GLU A 48 4.72 52.87 -21.52
C GLU A 48 4.41 51.86 -22.62
N LYS A 49 5.48 51.29 -23.16
CA LYS A 49 5.38 50.17 -24.08
C LYS A 49 4.52 49.11 -23.38
N PRO A 50 3.40 48.68 -24.01
CA PRO A 50 2.57 47.67 -23.35
C PRO A 50 3.45 46.48 -22.98
N LEU A 51 3.28 45.99 -21.75
CA LEU A 51 4.02 44.90 -21.11
C LEU A 51 3.89 43.54 -21.87
N ARG A 52 3.59 43.59 -23.16
CA ARG A 52 3.27 42.40 -23.99
C ARG A 52 4.48 41.66 -24.55
N ASP A 53 5.69 42.19 -24.40
CA ASP A 53 6.87 41.59 -25.02
C ASP A 53 7.97 41.21 -24.02
N LEU A 54 7.60 40.82 -22.79
CA LEU A 54 8.52 40.01 -22.02
C LEU A 54 8.58 38.63 -22.70
N PRO A 55 9.72 38.26 -23.33
CA PRO A 55 9.84 36.93 -23.89
C PRO A 55 9.64 35.95 -22.76
N LEU A 56 8.51 35.25 -22.78
CA LEU A 56 8.32 34.09 -21.93
C LEU A 56 9.54 33.20 -22.14
N ARG A 57 10.44 33.15 -21.15
CA ARG A 57 11.62 32.29 -21.22
C ARG A 57 11.12 30.92 -21.68
N PRO A 58 11.64 30.34 -22.77
CA PRO A 58 11.17 29.07 -23.25
C PRO A 58 11.43 28.08 -22.14
N VAL A 59 10.37 27.68 -21.44
CA VAL A 59 10.41 26.58 -20.49
C VAL A 59 10.99 25.42 -21.27
N LYS A 60 12.19 24.96 -20.88
CA LYS A 60 12.92 23.91 -21.62
C LYS A 60 11.96 22.75 -21.83
N LYS A 61 11.38 22.64 -23.03
CA LYS A 61 10.36 21.64 -23.42
C LYS A 61 10.75 20.24 -22.98
N ARG A 62 12.06 19.95 -22.90
CA ARG A 62 12.63 18.70 -22.42
C ARG A 62 12.29 18.38 -20.96
N ARG A 63 12.20 19.40 -20.06
CA ARG A 63 11.81 19.18 -18.65
C ARG A 63 10.32 18.90 -18.51
N VAL A 64 9.49 19.60 -19.27
CA VAL A 64 8.04 19.33 -19.28
C VAL A 64 7.75 17.94 -19.80
N PHE A 65 8.48 17.50 -20.85
CA PHE A 65 8.35 16.15 -21.40
C PHE A 65 8.77 15.07 -20.37
N LEU A 66 9.84 15.31 -19.61
CA LEU A 66 10.28 14.39 -18.56
C LEU A 66 9.27 14.29 -17.40
N TRP A 67 8.69 15.40 -16.99
CA TRP A 67 7.65 15.39 -15.95
C TRP A 67 6.35 14.76 -16.43
N ALA A 68 5.95 14.99 -17.68
CA ALA A 68 4.79 14.36 -18.28
C ALA A 68 4.97 12.85 -18.42
N SER A 69 6.14 12.39 -18.89
CA SER A 69 6.44 10.94 -18.99
C SER A 69 6.49 10.28 -17.63
N LEU A 70 7.04 10.95 -16.61
CA LEU A 70 7.05 10.44 -15.23
C LEU A 70 5.63 10.33 -14.66
N ALA A 71 4.77 11.34 -14.90
CA ALA A 71 3.38 11.30 -14.46
C ALA A 71 2.57 10.18 -15.14
N ILE A 72 2.79 9.94 -16.44
CA ILE A 72 2.17 8.82 -17.17
C ILE A 72 2.67 7.47 -16.62
N LEU A 73 3.95 7.36 -16.32
CA LEU A 73 4.53 6.14 -15.76
C LEU A 73 3.99 5.86 -14.37
N ILE A 74 3.92 6.87 -13.50
CA ILE A 74 3.33 6.74 -12.16
C ILE A 74 1.82 6.40 -12.26
N GLY A 75 1.09 7.08 -13.15
CA GLY A 75 -0.32 6.79 -13.40
C GLY A 75 -0.55 5.37 -13.91
N GLY A 76 0.30 4.89 -14.81
CA GLY A 76 0.26 3.52 -15.31
C GLY A 76 0.55 2.49 -14.22
N ILE A 77 1.53 2.74 -13.36
CA ILE A 77 1.83 1.89 -12.20
C ILE A 77 0.64 1.87 -11.23
N LEU A 78 0.08 3.02 -10.88
CA LEU A 78 -1.09 3.11 -10.00
C LEU A 78 -2.29 2.39 -10.60
N TRP A 79 -2.55 2.56 -11.90
CA TRP A 79 -3.62 1.83 -12.57
C TRP A 79 -3.40 0.32 -12.54
N ALA A 80 -2.19 -0.15 -12.85
CA ALA A 80 -1.84 -1.57 -12.81
C ALA A 80 -1.95 -2.18 -11.40
N THR A 81 -1.72 -1.39 -10.34
CA THR A 81 -1.80 -1.87 -8.94
C THR A 81 -3.21 -1.88 -8.38
N THR A 82 -4.14 -1.11 -8.94
CA THR A 82 -5.52 -0.97 -8.42
C THR A 82 -6.57 -1.59 -9.33
N SER A 83 -6.18 -2.06 -10.51
CA SER A 83 -7.11 -2.61 -11.50
C SER A 83 -7.29 -4.12 -11.33
N ASP A 84 -8.53 -4.57 -11.22
CA ASP A 84 -8.91 -5.99 -11.24
C ASP A 84 -8.93 -6.58 -12.69
N ASN A 85 -8.36 -5.86 -13.64
CA ASN A 85 -8.32 -6.27 -15.03
C ASN A 85 -7.38 -7.49 -15.22
N PRO A 86 -7.77 -8.53 -16.00
CA PRO A 86 -6.96 -9.73 -16.22
C PRO A 86 -5.56 -9.43 -16.80
N TYR A 87 -5.41 -8.36 -17.59
CA TYR A 87 -4.09 -7.93 -18.07
C TYR A 87 -3.19 -7.38 -16.95
N ALA A 88 -3.77 -6.64 -16.00
CA ALA A 88 -3.04 -6.16 -14.84
C ALA A 88 -2.64 -7.31 -13.92
N GLN A 89 -3.51 -8.30 -13.72
CA GLN A 89 -3.23 -9.51 -12.95
C GLN A 89 -2.06 -10.31 -13.56
N GLY A 90 -2.02 -10.49 -14.88
CA GLY A 90 -0.91 -11.16 -15.55
C GLY A 90 0.44 -10.46 -15.34
N ILE A 91 0.47 -9.13 -15.37
CA ILE A 91 1.69 -8.35 -15.07
C ILE A 91 2.06 -8.49 -13.59
N GLN A 92 1.08 -8.45 -12.69
CA GLN A 92 1.28 -8.64 -11.25
C GLN A 92 1.85 -10.01 -10.94
N GLU A 93 1.37 -11.08 -11.58
CA GLU A 93 1.91 -12.44 -11.43
C GLU A 93 3.35 -12.57 -11.93
N MET A 94 3.70 -11.88 -13.02
CA MET A 94 5.04 -11.94 -13.60
C MET A 94 6.08 -11.19 -12.74
N VAL A 95 5.70 -10.05 -12.16
CA VAL A 95 6.59 -9.16 -11.40
C VAL A 95 6.46 -9.32 -9.89
N GLY A 96 5.43 -10.06 -9.41
CA GLY A 96 5.13 -10.23 -8.00
C GLY A 96 6.29 -10.78 -7.16
N TRP A 97 6.49 -10.20 -5.99
CA TRP A 97 7.49 -10.63 -5.02
C TRP A 97 7.01 -11.87 -4.28
N LYS A 98 7.89 -12.87 -4.16
CA LYS A 98 7.61 -14.08 -3.39
C LYS A 98 7.82 -13.81 -1.90
N HIS A 99 6.89 -14.28 -1.10
CA HIS A 99 6.96 -14.21 0.36
C HIS A 99 6.77 -15.61 0.93
N ASP A 100 7.60 -15.97 1.89
CA ASP A 100 7.46 -17.18 2.68
C ASP A 100 7.23 -16.74 4.14
N GLN A 101 6.06 -17.07 4.68
CA GLN A 101 5.68 -16.78 6.06
C GLN A 101 5.61 -18.08 6.85
N THR A 102 6.38 -18.19 7.92
CA THR A 102 6.33 -19.37 8.79
C THR A 102 5.04 -19.38 9.60
N ILE A 103 4.24 -20.45 9.45
CA ILE A 103 3.03 -20.68 10.26
C ILE A 103 3.43 -21.47 11.52
N LEU A 104 4.29 -22.47 11.35
CA LEU A 104 4.71 -23.37 12.42
C LEU A 104 6.12 -23.91 12.15
N GLU A 105 6.97 -23.91 13.18
CA GLU A 105 8.34 -24.45 13.12
C GLU A 105 8.76 -25.16 14.43
N THR A 106 7.86 -25.35 15.37
CA THR A 106 8.19 -25.88 16.69
C THR A 106 7.55 -27.23 16.94
N PRO A 107 8.25 -28.17 17.61
CA PRO A 107 7.63 -29.40 18.05
C PRO A 107 6.59 -29.15 19.16
N PHE A 108 5.52 -29.92 19.14
CA PHE A 108 4.44 -29.86 20.12
C PHE A 108 3.83 -31.25 20.37
N SER A 109 3.00 -31.36 21.41
CA SER A 109 2.27 -32.59 21.73
C SER A 109 0.77 -32.37 21.70
N ILE A 110 0.04 -33.41 21.31
CA ILE A 110 -1.43 -33.45 21.30
C ILE A 110 -1.89 -34.60 22.16
N ALA A 111 -2.74 -34.33 23.16
CA ALA A 111 -3.35 -35.33 24.01
C ALA A 111 -4.31 -36.25 23.23
N PRO A 112 -4.65 -37.44 23.73
CA PRO A 112 -5.71 -38.29 23.19
C PRO A 112 -7.03 -37.51 23.11
N HIS A 113 -7.88 -37.85 22.16
CA HIS A 113 -9.17 -37.20 21.92
C HIS A 113 -9.11 -35.68 21.69
N ASN A 114 -7.95 -35.14 21.36
CA ASN A 114 -7.75 -33.70 21.26
C ASN A 114 -7.18 -33.31 19.88
N PHE A 115 -7.15 -32.02 19.63
CA PHE A 115 -6.51 -31.44 18.46
C PHE A 115 -5.80 -30.14 18.83
N ARG A 116 -4.89 -29.69 17.94
CA ARG A 116 -4.23 -28.40 18.03
C ARG A 116 -4.33 -27.67 16.72
N TYR A 117 -4.55 -26.36 16.76
CA TYR A 117 -4.68 -25.55 15.55
C TYR A 117 -3.81 -24.32 15.60
N TYR A 118 -3.49 -23.81 14.41
CA TYR A 118 -2.76 -22.59 14.18
C TYR A 118 -3.55 -21.76 13.17
N LYS A 119 -3.99 -20.57 13.62
CA LYS A 119 -4.70 -19.62 12.78
C LYS A 119 -3.70 -18.82 11.98
N PHE A 120 -3.98 -18.61 10.71
CA PHE A 120 -3.19 -17.72 9.84
C PHE A 120 -4.11 -16.98 8.88
N ASP A 121 -3.69 -15.76 8.52
CA ASP A 121 -4.43 -14.87 7.66
C ASP A 121 -3.74 -14.76 6.30
N LEU A 122 -4.52 -14.78 5.23
CA LEU A 122 -4.04 -14.45 3.89
C LEU A 122 -4.09 -12.93 3.72
N PRO A 123 -2.95 -12.27 3.40
CA PRO A 123 -2.94 -10.85 3.13
C PRO A 123 -3.75 -10.50 1.89
N GLU A 124 -4.42 -9.35 1.88
CA GLU A 124 -5.07 -8.80 0.68
C GLU A 124 -4.09 -8.67 -0.48
N GLY A 125 -4.54 -8.98 -1.69
CA GLY A 125 -3.71 -8.93 -2.89
C GLY A 125 -2.67 -10.05 -2.98
N SER A 126 -2.80 -11.10 -2.16
CA SER A 126 -1.99 -12.31 -2.29
C SER A 126 -2.42 -13.13 -3.50
N MET A 127 -1.46 -13.54 -4.31
CA MET A 127 -1.64 -14.36 -5.50
C MET A 127 -0.80 -15.62 -5.39
N ASN A 128 -1.22 -16.69 -6.07
CA ASN A 128 -0.51 -17.98 -6.11
C ASN A 128 -0.15 -18.45 -4.69
N VAL A 129 -1.17 -18.44 -3.82
CA VAL A 129 -1.01 -18.78 -2.41
C VAL A 129 -0.96 -20.29 -2.27
N ALA A 130 0.08 -20.79 -1.63
CA ALA A 130 0.22 -22.20 -1.31
C ALA A 130 0.69 -22.41 0.13
N ILE A 131 0.14 -23.41 0.78
CA ILE A 131 0.70 -23.92 2.02
C ILE A 131 1.63 -25.07 1.70
N VAL A 132 2.86 -24.99 2.22
CA VAL A 132 3.92 -25.97 1.97
C VAL A 132 4.55 -26.35 3.30
N GLY A 133 4.74 -27.64 3.51
CA GLY A 133 5.36 -28.07 4.77
C GLY A 133 5.57 -29.57 4.84
N GLN A 134 6.16 -29.97 5.93
CA GLN A 134 6.35 -31.37 6.29
C GLN A 134 6.04 -31.56 7.76
N PHE A 135 5.59 -32.75 8.11
CA PHE A 135 5.33 -33.12 9.47
C PHE A 135 5.68 -34.58 9.73
N THR A 136 6.05 -34.86 10.98
CA THR A 136 6.21 -36.20 11.50
C THR A 136 5.49 -36.30 12.83
N ALA A 137 4.84 -37.42 13.08
CA ALA A 137 4.19 -37.74 14.33
C ALA A 137 4.83 -38.95 14.96
N SER A 138 4.93 -38.99 16.25
CA SER A 138 5.39 -40.14 17.02
C SER A 138 4.51 -40.32 18.26
N GLY A 139 4.16 -41.54 18.52
CA GLY A 139 3.50 -41.94 19.79
C GLY A 139 4.47 -41.97 20.96
N PRO A 140 4.01 -42.37 22.14
CA PRO A 140 4.87 -42.55 23.27
C PRO A 140 5.89 -43.67 23.05
N ASP A 141 7.14 -43.47 23.51
CA ASP A 141 8.20 -44.49 23.48
C ASP A 141 7.77 -45.73 24.30
N ARG A 142 6.98 -46.59 23.70
CA ARG A 142 6.72 -47.89 24.27
C ARG A 142 7.95 -48.75 24.03
N LYS A 143 8.63 -49.16 25.12
CA LYS A 143 9.63 -50.22 25.04
C LYS A 143 8.93 -51.41 24.39
N VAL A 144 9.26 -51.68 23.13
CA VAL A 144 8.71 -52.82 22.39
C VAL A 144 8.78 -54.04 23.22
N PRO A 145 7.66 -54.66 23.65
CA PRO A 145 7.72 -55.94 24.31
C PRO A 145 8.28 -56.93 23.30
N LYS A 146 9.38 -57.59 23.64
CA LYS A 146 9.99 -58.62 22.81
C LYS A 146 8.89 -59.53 22.26
N ALA A 147 8.71 -59.43 20.95
CA ALA A 147 7.99 -60.31 20.03
C ALA A 147 6.92 -61.21 20.66
N LYS A 148 5.65 -60.81 20.58
CA LYS A 148 4.58 -61.80 20.47
C LYS A 148 4.69 -62.37 19.06
N LYS A 149 5.04 -63.67 18.98
CA LYS A 149 5.13 -64.54 17.82
C LYS A 149 3.75 -64.80 17.18
N ASN A 150 2.92 -63.84 16.99
CA ASN A 150 1.69 -63.99 16.23
C ASN A 150 1.61 -62.78 15.31
N GLY A 151 1.78 -62.97 14.02
CA GLY A 151 1.91 -62.01 12.97
C GLY A 151 0.70 -61.08 12.76
N ALA A 152 0.33 -60.36 13.83
CA ALA A 152 -0.45 -59.14 13.68
C ALA A 152 0.53 -58.04 13.33
N ALA A 153 0.44 -57.50 12.15
CA ALA A 153 1.10 -56.30 11.75
C ALA A 153 0.85 -55.23 12.86
N ASP A 154 1.91 -54.60 13.34
CA ASP A 154 1.84 -53.41 14.15
C ASP A 154 1.13 -52.38 13.29
N ASP A 155 -0.13 -52.09 13.56
CA ASP A 155 -1.03 -51.36 12.67
C ASP A 155 -0.68 -49.88 12.58
N GLY A 156 0.52 -49.46 12.94
CA GLY A 156 1.04 -48.10 12.75
C GLY A 156 0.19 -46.97 13.37
N GLU A 157 -1.00 -47.29 13.87
CA GLU A 157 -1.96 -46.31 14.43
C GLU A 157 -1.41 -45.52 15.63
N ASP A 158 -0.41 -46.09 16.31
CA ASP A 158 0.19 -45.47 17.49
C ASP A 158 0.94 -44.15 17.14
N ASN A 159 1.35 -43.98 15.90
CA ASN A 159 2.14 -42.81 15.46
C ASN A 159 1.36 -41.86 14.52
N ASP A 160 0.13 -42.18 14.14
CA ASP A 160 -0.61 -41.43 13.15
C ASP A 160 -1.21 -40.14 13.71
N VAL A 161 -1.33 -39.16 12.84
CA VAL A 161 -2.02 -37.87 13.03
C VAL A 161 -2.83 -37.57 11.80
N GLU A 162 -3.92 -36.85 11.94
CA GLU A 162 -4.68 -36.26 10.83
C GLU A 162 -4.35 -34.78 10.75
N VAL A 163 -4.03 -34.28 9.57
CA VAL A 163 -3.70 -32.88 9.36
C VAL A 163 -4.66 -32.28 8.33
N TYR A 164 -5.23 -31.13 8.69
CA TYR A 164 -6.20 -30.41 7.87
C TYR A 164 -5.80 -28.96 7.66
N VAL A 165 -6.16 -28.42 6.50
CA VAL A 165 -6.20 -26.98 6.27
C VAL A 165 -7.65 -26.59 5.98
N LEU A 166 -8.23 -25.77 6.83
CA LEU A 166 -9.63 -25.41 6.81
C LEU A 166 -9.81 -23.90 6.71
N SER A 167 -10.80 -23.44 5.95
CA SER A 167 -11.27 -22.06 6.04
C SER A 167 -11.97 -21.81 7.38
N GLU A 168 -12.13 -20.57 7.79
CA GLU A 168 -12.78 -20.23 9.08
C GLU A 168 -14.18 -20.85 9.23
N PRO A 169 -15.10 -20.77 8.25
CA PRO A 169 -16.39 -21.44 8.35
C PRO A 169 -16.26 -22.97 8.40
N ALA A 170 -15.35 -23.56 7.62
CA ALA A 170 -15.12 -24.99 7.63
C ALA A 170 -14.56 -25.47 8.99
N PHE A 171 -13.65 -24.70 9.59
CA PHE A 171 -13.11 -25.01 10.91
C PHE A 171 -14.20 -25.01 11.99
N ALA A 172 -15.11 -24.05 11.97
CA ALA A 172 -16.23 -23.99 12.90
C ALA A 172 -17.14 -25.24 12.80
N VAL A 173 -17.39 -25.73 11.59
CA VAL A 173 -18.18 -26.96 11.36
C VAL A 173 -17.41 -28.19 11.85
N TRP A 174 -16.12 -28.31 11.46
CA TRP A 174 -15.26 -29.43 11.82
C TRP A 174 -15.02 -29.56 13.34
N GLN A 175 -14.85 -28.42 14.03
CA GLN A 175 -14.65 -28.38 15.47
C GLN A 175 -15.81 -29.02 16.22
N ASN A 176 -17.04 -28.84 15.72
CA ASN A 176 -18.26 -29.42 16.26
C ASN A 176 -18.48 -30.89 15.89
N GLY A 177 -17.53 -31.51 15.16
CA GLY A 177 -17.57 -32.92 14.81
C GLY A 177 -18.33 -33.24 13.52
N TYR A 178 -18.70 -32.24 12.74
CA TYR A 178 -19.38 -32.42 11.46
C TYR A 178 -18.37 -32.51 10.30
N ALA A 179 -18.72 -33.26 9.27
CA ALA A 179 -17.94 -33.31 8.04
C ALA A 179 -17.99 -31.93 7.32
N THR A 180 -16.86 -31.54 6.79
CA THR A 180 -16.72 -30.30 6.03
C THR A 180 -15.69 -30.45 4.92
N ASN A 181 -15.70 -29.53 3.96
CA ASN A 181 -14.68 -29.49 2.92
C ASN A 181 -13.39 -28.89 3.47
N SER A 182 -12.29 -29.61 3.29
CA SER A 182 -10.94 -29.15 3.61
C SER A 182 -10.20 -28.72 2.34
N VAL A 183 -9.32 -27.72 2.45
CA VAL A 183 -8.37 -27.36 1.39
C VAL A 183 -7.27 -28.43 1.27
N TYR A 184 -6.89 -28.99 2.41
CA TYR A 184 -5.94 -30.08 2.52
C TYR A 184 -6.38 -31.03 3.62
N GLU A 185 -6.19 -32.33 3.38
CA GLU A 185 -6.41 -33.40 4.33
C GLU A 185 -5.36 -34.50 4.11
N SER A 186 -4.65 -34.89 5.16
CA SER A 186 -3.61 -35.92 5.07
C SER A 186 -4.15 -37.35 5.19
N GLY A 187 -5.36 -37.53 5.74
CA GLY A 187 -5.76 -38.79 6.34
C GLY A 187 -4.92 -39.13 7.57
N ARG A 188 -5.01 -40.35 8.05
CA ARG A 188 -4.21 -40.85 9.18
C ARG A 188 -2.85 -41.29 8.71
N VAL A 189 -1.82 -40.54 9.05
CA VAL A 189 -0.44 -40.82 8.63
C VAL A 189 0.54 -40.37 9.70
N SER A 190 1.66 -41.09 9.82
CA SER A 190 2.73 -40.78 10.78
C SER A 190 3.72 -39.73 10.25
N GLN A 191 3.74 -39.49 8.94
CA GLN A 191 4.52 -38.45 8.29
C GLN A 191 3.87 -38.00 6.98
N GLY A 192 4.08 -36.76 6.60
CA GLY A 192 3.54 -36.26 5.33
C GLY A 192 4.23 -35.00 4.87
N ASN A 193 4.15 -34.82 3.56
CA ASN A 193 4.47 -33.58 2.89
C ASN A 193 3.15 -32.89 2.52
N MET A 194 3.05 -31.63 2.89
CA MET A 194 1.88 -30.81 2.61
C MET A 194 2.23 -29.86 1.46
N GLN A 195 1.42 -29.89 0.42
CA GLN A 195 1.46 -28.90 -0.64
C GLN A 195 0.04 -28.73 -1.17
N SER A 196 -0.56 -27.59 -0.89
CA SER A 196 -1.92 -27.29 -1.34
C SER A 196 -2.04 -25.82 -1.68
N GLU A 197 -2.73 -25.53 -2.76
CA GLU A 197 -3.05 -24.19 -3.19
C GLU A 197 -4.27 -23.68 -2.40
N LEU A 198 -4.20 -22.42 -1.99
CA LEU A 198 -5.30 -21.72 -1.33
C LEU A 198 -5.96 -20.75 -2.32
N PRO A 199 -7.28 -20.54 -2.23
CA PRO A 199 -7.96 -19.54 -3.02
C PRO A 199 -7.28 -18.17 -2.88
N ALA A 200 -7.16 -17.43 -3.98
CA ALA A 200 -6.64 -16.07 -3.97
C ALA A 200 -7.58 -15.13 -3.22
N GLY A 201 -7.02 -14.13 -2.59
CA GLY A 201 -7.76 -13.12 -1.84
C GLY A 201 -7.53 -13.20 -0.33
N ALA A 202 -8.09 -12.23 0.39
CA ALA A 202 -8.02 -12.20 1.84
C ALA A 202 -8.88 -13.31 2.45
N GLY A 203 -8.36 -13.95 3.48
CA GLY A 203 -9.11 -15.02 4.16
C GLY A 203 -8.41 -15.49 5.41
N VAL A 204 -9.18 -16.09 6.29
CA VAL A 204 -8.70 -16.70 7.53
C VAL A 204 -8.73 -18.21 7.38
N TYR A 205 -7.62 -18.85 7.73
CA TYR A 205 -7.46 -20.29 7.63
C TYR A 205 -6.89 -20.87 8.91
N TYR A 206 -7.12 -22.16 9.10
CA TYR A 206 -6.69 -22.93 10.25
C TYR A 206 -5.92 -24.18 9.79
N LEU A 207 -4.68 -24.28 10.22
CA LEU A 207 -3.89 -25.51 10.14
C LEU A 207 -4.18 -26.33 11.39
N VAL A 208 -4.73 -27.51 11.24
CA VAL A 208 -5.21 -28.35 12.33
C VAL A 208 -4.47 -29.67 12.33
N PHE A 209 -3.96 -30.07 13.49
CA PHE A 209 -3.42 -31.38 13.75
C PHE A 209 -4.35 -32.10 14.74
N SER A 210 -4.92 -33.22 14.33
CA SER A 210 -5.95 -33.93 15.07
C SER A 210 -5.45 -35.29 15.56
N ASN A 211 -5.65 -35.53 16.84
CA ASN A 211 -5.49 -36.83 17.52
C ASN A 211 -6.83 -37.26 18.15
N LYS A 212 -7.97 -36.83 17.52
CA LYS A 212 -9.32 -37.15 18.04
C LYS A 212 -9.62 -38.64 18.03
N PHE A 213 -9.02 -39.38 17.11
CA PHE A 213 -9.25 -40.80 16.93
C PHE A 213 -8.50 -41.67 17.99
N SER A 214 -7.40 -41.18 18.55
CA SER A 214 -6.62 -41.89 19.55
C SER A 214 -7.29 -41.83 20.93
N THR A 215 -7.47 -43.00 21.57
CA THR A 215 -8.15 -43.09 22.86
C THR A 215 -7.21 -42.99 24.05
N LYS A 216 -5.93 -43.30 23.87
CA LYS A 216 -4.99 -43.43 25.00
C LYS A 216 -3.69 -42.69 24.83
N ASP A 217 -3.23 -42.54 23.58
CA ASP A 217 -1.86 -42.15 23.29
C ASP A 217 -1.72 -40.70 22.87
N PRO A 218 -0.94 -39.90 23.59
CA PRO A 218 -0.56 -38.58 23.14
C PRO A 218 0.37 -38.70 21.92
N LYS A 219 0.33 -37.74 21.01
CA LYS A 219 1.20 -37.67 19.85
C LYS A 219 2.17 -36.51 20.01
N LYS A 220 3.43 -36.74 19.74
CA LYS A 220 4.46 -35.71 19.60
C LYS A 220 4.61 -35.41 18.12
N ILE A 221 4.37 -34.17 17.75
CA ILE A 221 4.41 -33.68 16.36
C ILE A 221 5.64 -32.81 16.19
N ASN A 222 6.40 -33.06 15.14
CA ASN A 222 7.42 -32.16 14.64
C ASN A 222 7.00 -31.72 13.23
N ALA A 223 6.73 -30.44 13.06
CA ALA A 223 6.23 -29.90 11.80
C ALA A 223 6.87 -28.55 11.47
N THR A 224 7.16 -28.37 10.18
CA THR A 224 7.55 -27.08 9.62
C THR A 224 6.59 -26.77 8.50
N VAL A 225 5.83 -25.69 8.64
CA VAL A 225 4.80 -25.27 7.68
C VAL A 225 4.95 -23.81 7.35
N LEU A 226 5.00 -23.53 6.06
CA LEU A 226 5.17 -22.21 5.47
C LEU A 226 3.94 -21.87 4.62
N LEU A 227 3.51 -20.63 4.69
CA LEU A 227 2.62 -20.01 3.75
C LEU A 227 3.47 -19.30 2.69
N ARG A 228 3.35 -19.73 1.46
CA ARG A 228 4.04 -19.14 0.30
C ARG A 228 3.05 -18.40 -0.56
N TYR A 229 3.32 -17.14 -0.86
CA TYR A 229 2.46 -16.34 -1.74
C TYR A 229 3.27 -15.32 -2.52
N LYS A 230 2.68 -14.78 -3.57
CA LYS A 230 3.19 -13.61 -4.28
C LYS A 230 2.36 -12.39 -3.92
N SER A 231 2.98 -11.23 -3.79
CA SER A 231 2.28 -9.96 -3.72
C SER A 231 2.93 -8.95 -4.65
N TRP A 232 2.12 -8.07 -5.23
CA TRP A 232 2.60 -7.01 -6.11
C TRP A 232 3.42 -5.95 -5.37
N LEU A 233 3.01 -5.61 -4.16
CA LEU A 233 3.69 -4.60 -3.36
C LEU A 233 4.53 -5.25 -2.27
N PRO A 234 5.80 -4.83 -2.11
CA PRO A 234 6.59 -5.19 -0.94
C PRO A 234 5.82 -4.86 0.35
N GLU A 235 5.97 -5.68 1.36
CA GLU A 235 5.27 -5.52 2.65
C GLU A 235 5.50 -4.13 3.29
N SER A 236 6.70 -3.56 3.06
CA SER A 236 7.04 -2.21 3.47
C SER A 236 6.12 -1.13 2.86
N PHE A 237 5.76 -1.28 1.59
CA PHE A 237 4.84 -0.36 0.91
C PHE A 237 3.39 -0.52 1.39
N ARG A 238 2.96 -1.75 1.68
CA ARG A 238 1.64 -2.01 2.26
C ARG A 238 1.50 -1.34 3.63
N LYS A 239 2.46 -1.53 4.52
CA LYS A 239 2.51 -0.88 5.83
C LYS A 239 2.55 0.65 5.72
N MET A 240 3.23 1.19 4.70
CA MET A 240 3.26 2.63 4.43
C MET A 240 1.91 3.15 3.94
N LYS A 241 1.22 2.39 3.06
CA LYS A 241 -0.14 2.70 2.59
C LYS A 241 -1.13 2.75 3.76
N GLU A 242 -1.13 1.73 4.63
CA GLU A 242 -1.99 1.69 5.82
C GLU A 242 -1.74 2.87 6.77
N ARG A 243 -0.46 3.21 7.01
CA ARG A 243 -0.11 4.40 7.82
C ARG A 243 -0.57 5.70 7.19
N PHE A 244 -0.47 5.81 5.86
CA PHE A 244 -0.93 6.98 5.12
C PHE A 244 -2.45 7.14 5.20
N TRP A 245 -3.22 6.07 4.97
CA TRP A 245 -4.69 6.11 5.07
C TRP A 245 -5.16 6.39 6.50
N ASN A 246 -4.55 5.78 7.50
CA ASN A 246 -4.82 6.09 8.91
C ASN A 246 -4.49 7.55 9.27
N TRP A 247 -3.47 8.14 8.63
CA TRP A 247 -3.11 9.55 8.85
C TRP A 247 -4.09 10.50 8.15
N VAL A 248 -4.61 10.14 6.97
CA VAL A 248 -5.61 10.93 6.22
C VAL A 248 -7.02 10.81 6.84
N GLY A 249 -7.25 9.83 7.72
CA GLY A 249 -8.53 9.66 8.43
C GLY A 249 -9.64 9.02 7.59
N LEU A 250 -9.28 8.22 6.58
CA LEU A 250 -10.18 7.42 5.74
C LEU A 250 -10.07 5.94 6.10
#